data_2f1ab57287fe6a54fcf5851b2624c529
#
_entry.id   2f1ab57287fe6a54fcf5851b2624c529
#
_cell.length_a   1.000
_cell.length_b   1.000
_cell.length_c   1.000
_cell.angle_alpha   90.00
_cell.angle_beta   90.00
_cell.angle_gamma   90.00
#
_symmetry.space_group_name_H-M   'P 1'
#
loop_
_entity.id
_entity.type
_entity.pdbx_description
1 polymer ?
#
loop_
_entity_poly.entity_id
_entity_poly.type
_entity_poly.pdbx_seq_one_letter_code
_entity_poly.pdbx_strand_id
1 'polypeptide(L)'
;MKEKRFTKKQMVCAVLLTAALTLGGVLLLLGALLGLDGLAVMEGVVLIRTLFVEDADMKEVADQALFAMADATGDRWTYYLDKDWNEAQLEYEANRTTGIGVRVLYREDGLLITDVVPGGGADQAGLKAGETLAAVGDKFLYGEDQAANVSLIQGESGTTVTLTVRAGDGTEREVSVLRGTWYDPPIRYSLLEDNVGYIRIFNFNKGVADAFQAAVDDLTARGAGSLIFDLRQNGGGFIDELTQMLDYLLPKGVVFKQSTSWGWSFQENSGESHIDLPMVCLVDETSYSCAELFPAQLRESVGAYIIGEHTTGKGYFQYHFPMPNGGGLGLSIGRYTTGAGVSLAGVGLEPDKLVSLTEEQDALFTARWLEPEQDPCIQAALDRLETR
;
A
#
# COMPACT_ATOMS: atom_id res chain seq x y z
N MET A 1 -53.77 45.87 14.28
CA MET A 1 -53.11 44.81 15.01
C MET A 1 -51.94 45.40 15.80
N LYS A 2 -51.95 45.35 17.15
CA LYS A 2 -50.85 45.84 17.99
C LYS A 2 -49.72 44.80 17.90
N GLU A 3 -48.55 45.16 17.35
CA GLU A 3 -47.33 44.32 17.43
C GLU A 3 -46.98 44.04 18.89
N LYS A 4 -47.04 42.78 19.29
CA LYS A 4 -46.56 42.36 20.62
C LYS A 4 -45.02 42.44 20.63
N ARG A 5 -44.45 43.53 21.11
CA ARG A 5 -43.00 43.67 21.31
C ARG A 5 -42.58 42.86 22.54
N PHE A 6 -41.68 41.92 22.36
CA PHE A 6 -41.08 41.15 23.48
C PHE A 6 -40.32 42.09 24.41
N THR A 7 -40.50 41.92 25.70
CA THR A 7 -39.66 42.62 26.71
C THR A 7 -38.23 42.08 26.70
N LYS A 8 -37.24 42.88 27.12
CA LYS A 8 -35.83 42.43 27.23
C LYS A 8 -35.72 41.15 28.04
N LYS A 9 -36.48 40.98 29.14
CA LYS A 9 -36.50 39.75 29.94
C LYS A 9 -37.02 38.55 29.11
N GLN A 10 -38.09 38.71 28.35
CA GLN A 10 -38.62 37.63 27.51
C GLN A 10 -37.64 37.24 26.39
N MET A 11 -36.92 38.19 25.83
CA MET A 11 -35.87 37.91 24.82
C MET A 11 -34.70 37.13 25.45
N VAL A 12 -34.21 37.55 26.63
CA VAL A 12 -33.17 36.83 27.36
C VAL A 12 -33.60 35.42 27.72
N CYS A 13 -34.82 35.25 28.28
CA CYS A 13 -35.35 33.90 28.55
C CYS A 13 -35.49 33.04 27.31
N ALA A 14 -35.95 33.60 26.19
CA ALA A 14 -36.03 32.85 24.94
C ALA A 14 -34.66 32.40 24.43
N VAL A 15 -33.65 33.27 24.47
CA VAL A 15 -32.27 32.94 24.11
C VAL A 15 -31.70 31.84 24.98
N LEU A 16 -31.86 31.97 26.32
CA LEU A 16 -31.37 30.94 27.25
C LEU A 16 -32.08 29.58 27.07
N LEU A 17 -33.39 29.61 26.83
CA LEU A 17 -34.17 28.39 26.59
C LEU A 17 -33.73 27.74 25.26
N THR A 18 -33.56 28.51 24.19
CA THR A 18 -33.07 28.00 22.92
C THR A 18 -31.68 27.41 23.08
N ALA A 19 -30.77 28.10 23.76
CA ALA A 19 -29.40 27.59 24.00
C ALA A 19 -29.46 26.26 24.82
N ALA A 20 -30.29 26.18 25.86
CA ALA A 20 -30.43 24.95 26.64
C ALA A 20 -31.02 23.80 25.82
N LEU A 21 -32.04 24.06 24.99
CA LEU A 21 -32.63 23.04 24.10
C LEU A 21 -31.65 22.58 23.03
N THR A 22 -30.88 23.51 22.47
CA THR A 22 -29.85 23.17 21.50
C THR A 22 -28.74 22.31 22.13
N LEU A 23 -28.24 22.71 23.29
CA LEU A 23 -27.24 21.96 24.03
C LEU A 23 -27.77 20.57 24.42
N GLY A 24 -28.99 20.49 24.94
CA GLY A 24 -29.65 19.22 25.27
C GLY A 24 -29.80 18.32 24.02
N GLY A 25 -30.20 18.90 22.91
CA GLY A 25 -30.28 18.17 21.61
C GLY A 25 -28.94 17.65 21.12
N VAL A 26 -27.89 18.44 21.25
CA VAL A 26 -26.49 18.00 20.90
C VAL A 26 -26.04 16.87 21.81
N LEU A 27 -26.26 16.98 23.12
CA LEU A 27 -25.88 15.93 24.09
C LEU A 27 -26.65 14.62 23.85
N LEU A 28 -27.96 14.72 23.54
CA LEU A 28 -28.75 13.54 23.18
C LEU A 28 -28.26 12.89 21.88
N LEU A 29 -27.90 13.69 20.88
CA LEU A 29 -27.37 13.20 19.63
C LEU A 29 -26.01 12.52 19.84
N LEU A 30 -25.12 13.13 20.59
CA LEU A 30 -23.84 12.53 20.98
C LEU A 30 -24.04 11.22 21.72
N GLY A 31 -24.95 11.19 22.71
CA GLY A 31 -25.27 9.96 23.43
C GLY A 31 -25.85 8.86 22.53
N ALA A 32 -26.67 9.22 21.56
CA ALA A 32 -27.23 8.27 20.60
C ALA A 32 -26.18 7.71 19.62
N LEU A 33 -25.21 8.53 19.21
CA LEU A 33 -24.14 8.14 18.27
C LEU A 33 -23.03 7.36 18.96
N LEU A 34 -22.59 7.80 20.15
CA LEU A 34 -21.41 7.26 20.83
C LEU A 34 -21.75 6.16 21.85
N GLY A 35 -23.00 6.09 22.31
CA GLY A 35 -23.35 5.25 23.44
C GLY A 35 -22.67 5.70 24.74
N LEU A 36 -22.87 4.94 25.82
CA LEU A 36 -22.24 5.24 27.11
C LEU A 36 -20.72 5.04 27.09
N ASP A 37 -20.24 4.04 26.35
CA ASP A 37 -18.81 3.72 26.26
C ASP A 37 -18.05 4.82 25.51
N GLY A 38 -18.58 5.31 24.41
CA GLY A 38 -17.98 6.42 23.68
C GLY A 38 -17.98 7.74 24.46
N LEU A 39 -19.03 7.99 25.27
CA LEU A 39 -19.06 9.13 26.20
C LEU A 39 -18.02 8.98 27.31
N ALA A 40 -17.79 7.76 27.83
CA ALA A 40 -16.76 7.50 28.83
C ALA A 40 -15.34 7.74 28.27
N VAL A 41 -15.08 7.38 27.01
CA VAL A 41 -13.80 7.70 26.34
C VAL A 41 -13.61 9.22 26.25
N MET A 42 -14.63 9.96 25.81
CA MET A 42 -14.57 11.42 25.76
C MET A 42 -14.34 12.05 27.15
N GLU A 43 -15.04 11.57 28.18
CA GLU A 43 -14.86 12.02 29.56
C GLU A 43 -13.43 11.74 30.03
N GLY A 44 -12.88 10.56 29.75
CA GLY A 44 -11.50 10.21 30.07
C GLY A 44 -10.49 11.19 29.49
N VAL A 45 -10.64 11.54 28.21
CA VAL A 45 -9.79 12.55 27.54
C VAL A 45 -9.89 13.91 28.24
N VAL A 46 -11.11 14.35 28.59
CA VAL A 46 -11.31 15.63 29.30
C VAL A 46 -10.67 15.61 30.68
N LEU A 47 -10.84 14.53 31.46
CA LEU A 47 -10.27 14.38 32.80
C LEU A 47 -8.74 14.38 32.77
N ILE A 48 -8.12 13.64 31.85
CA ILE A 48 -6.66 13.66 31.66
C ILE A 48 -6.19 15.08 31.34
N ARG A 49 -6.83 15.73 30.38
CA ARG A 49 -6.43 17.08 29.95
C ARG A 49 -6.55 18.15 31.05
N THR A 50 -7.50 17.99 31.97
CA THR A 50 -7.87 19.03 32.94
C THR A 50 -7.41 18.78 34.36
N LEU A 51 -7.27 17.52 34.76
CA LEU A 51 -7.07 17.12 36.17
C LEU A 51 -5.79 16.29 36.39
N PHE A 52 -5.12 15.85 35.32
CA PHE A 52 -3.85 15.11 35.48
C PHE A 52 -2.81 15.98 36.16
N VAL A 53 -2.05 15.41 37.10
CA VAL A 53 -1.14 16.13 37.99
C VAL A 53 0.08 16.70 37.27
N GLU A 54 0.45 16.12 36.12
CA GLU A 54 1.57 16.53 35.30
C GLU A 54 1.08 16.98 33.90
N ASP A 55 1.96 17.59 33.11
CA ASP A 55 1.64 17.90 31.72
C ASP A 55 1.59 16.62 30.89
N ALA A 56 0.42 16.28 30.35
CA ALA A 56 0.26 15.17 29.43
C ALA A 56 0.41 15.63 27.97
N ASP A 57 1.19 14.91 27.19
CA ASP A 57 1.17 15.08 25.73
C ASP A 57 -0.17 14.55 25.19
N MET A 58 -1.09 15.47 24.95
CA MET A 58 -2.42 15.12 24.46
C MET A 58 -2.42 14.61 23.02
N LYS A 59 -1.35 14.84 22.24
CA LYS A 59 -1.17 14.21 20.94
C LYS A 59 -0.92 12.72 21.14
N GLU A 60 0.05 12.37 21.96
CA GLU A 60 0.37 10.98 22.27
C GLU A 60 -0.83 10.24 22.90
N VAL A 61 -1.55 10.86 23.84
CA VAL A 61 -2.76 10.29 24.44
C VAL A 61 -3.81 9.96 23.38
N ALA A 62 -4.01 10.86 22.39
CA ALA A 62 -4.99 10.64 21.32
C ALA A 62 -4.53 9.55 20.34
N ASP A 63 -3.27 9.54 19.97
CA ASP A 63 -2.70 8.55 19.04
C ASP A 63 -2.78 7.15 19.67
N GLN A 64 -2.38 6.97 20.93
CA GLN A 64 -2.46 5.69 21.63
C GLN A 64 -3.91 5.21 21.83
N ALA A 65 -4.84 6.12 22.09
CA ALA A 65 -6.26 5.76 22.19
C ALA A 65 -6.80 5.25 20.85
N LEU A 66 -6.46 5.90 19.73
CA LEU A 66 -6.90 5.51 18.38
C LEU A 66 -6.25 4.19 17.94
N PHE A 67 -4.97 3.95 18.27
CA PHE A 67 -4.31 2.65 18.09
C PHE A 67 -5.05 1.54 18.84
N ALA A 68 -5.33 1.75 20.14
CA ALA A 68 -6.04 0.78 20.94
C ALA A 68 -7.46 0.51 20.43
N MET A 69 -8.17 1.52 19.95
CA MET A 69 -9.50 1.37 19.35
C MET A 69 -9.46 0.54 18.07
N ALA A 70 -8.48 0.77 17.18
CA ALA A 70 -8.31 -0.01 15.97
C ALA A 70 -8.01 -1.48 16.30
N ASP A 71 -7.06 -1.74 17.20
CA ASP A 71 -6.66 -3.08 17.65
C ASP A 71 -7.82 -3.84 18.31
N ALA A 72 -8.62 -3.16 19.14
CA ALA A 72 -9.76 -3.75 19.83
C ALA A 72 -10.90 -4.22 18.90
N THR A 73 -10.89 -3.86 17.61
CA THR A 73 -11.84 -4.43 16.63
C THR A 73 -11.57 -5.91 16.37
N GLY A 74 -10.37 -6.41 16.65
CA GLY A 74 -9.93 -7.77 16.35
C GLY A 74 -9.74 -8.03 14.84
N ASP A 75 -9.89 -7.02 14.01
CA ASP A 75 -9.62 -7.10 12.57
C ASP A 75 -8.18 -6.67 12.28
N ARG A 76 -7.34 -7.61 11.81
CA ARG A 76 -5.94 -7.36 11.47
C ARG A 76 -5.72 -6.35 10.35
N TRP A 77 -6.76 -5.96 9.63
CA TRP A 77 -6.73 -5.05 8.50
C TRP A 77 -7.21 -3.64 8.84
N THR A 78 -7.84 -3.47 10.02
CA THR A 78 -8.19 -2.17 10.58
C THR A 78 -6.99 -1.62 11.32
N TYR A 79 -6.60 -0.37 11.02
CA TYR A 79 -5.40 0.25 11.58
C TYR A 79 -5.60 1.74 11.80
N TYR A 80 -4.83 2.31 12.71
CA TYR A 80 -4.62 3.74 12.84
C TYR A 80 -3.17 4.09 12.48
N LEU A 81 -2.99 5.18 11.76
CA LEU A 81 -1.70 5.79 11.47
C LEU A 81 -1.67 7.17 12.15
N ASP A 82 -0.64 7.46 12.90
CA ASP A 82 -0.39 8.82 13.35
C ASP A 82 -0.04 9.73 12.15
N LYS A 83 0.17 11.01 12.42
CA LYS A 83 0.39 11.98 11.35
C LYS A 83 1.57 11.60 10.45
N ASP A 84 2.70 11.22 11.04
CA ASP A 84 3.94 10.98 10.29
C ASP A 84 3.83 9.71 9.43
N TRP A 85 3.26 8.63 10.01
CA TRP A 85 2.96 7.41 9.26
C TRP A 85 1.89 7.61 8.21
N ASN A 86 0.88 8.46 8.47
CA ASN A 86 -0.16 8.77 7.50
C ASN A 86 0.41 9.55 6.30
N GLU A 87 1.30 10.50 6.52
CA GLU A 87 1.99 11.22 5.45
C GLU A 87 2.86 10.26 4.62
N ALA A 88 3.61 9.36 5.27
CA ALA A 88 4.40 8.33 4.58
C ALA A 88 3.52 7.37 3.76
N GLN A 89 2.36 6.98 4.29
CA GLN A 89 1.39 6.13 3.57
C GLN A 89 0.85 6.83 2.31
N LEU A 90 0.52 8.11 2.39
CA LEU A 90 0.04 8.89 1.25
C LEU A 90 1.11 9.04 0.15
N GLU A 91 2.38 9.20 0.54
CA GLU A 91 3.50 9.19 -0.42
C GLU A 91 3.66 7.82 -1.08
N TYR A 92 3.62 6.73 -0.30
CA TYR A 92 3.65 5.38 -0.82
C TYR A 92 2.50 5.10 -1.80
N GLU A 93 1.27 5.51 -1.47
CA GLU A 93 0.08 5.38 -2.33
C GLU A 93 0.16 6.21 -3.63
N ALA A 94 1.00 7.23 -3.64
CA ALA A 94 1.32 8.01 -4.83
C ALA A 94 2.53 7.46 -5.61
N ASN A 95 3.03 6.26 -5.27
CA ASN A 95 4.27 5.68 -5.80
C ASN A 95 5.46 6.63 -5.68
N ARG A 96 5.59 7.27 -4.52
CA ARG A 96 6.70 8.18 -4.20
C ARG A 96 7.53 7.62 -3.06
N THR A 97 8.81 7.89 -3.14
CA THR A 97 9.77 7.60 -2.07
C THR A 97 10.52 8.87 -1.70
N THR A 98 10.57 9.18 -0.40
CA THR A 98 11.28 10.35 0.12
C THR A 98 12.64 9.95 0.64
N GLY A 99 13.67 10.70 0.25
CA GLY A 99 15.07 10.44 0.59
C GLY A 99 15.97 10.60 -0.63
N ILE A 100 16.99 9.76 -0.75
CA ILE A 100 17.93 9.79 -1.88
C ILE A 100 17.50 8.91 -3.08
N GLY A 101 16.44 8.13 -2.95
CA GLY A 101 15.92 7.26 -4.03
C GLY A 101 16.71 5.96 -4.19
N VAL A 102 16.95 5.24 -3.09
CA VAL A 102 17.54 3.90 -3.09
C VAL A 102 16.70 2.92 -2.28
N ARG A 103 16.76 1.65 -2.62
CA ARG A 103 16.40 0.53 -1.76
C ARG A 103 17.67 -0.08 -1.22
N VAL A 104 17.66 -0.43 0.05
CA VAL A 104 18.85 -0.94 0.73
C VAL A 104 18.55 -2.22 1.51
N LEU A 105 19.54 -3.07 1.60
CA LEU A 105 19.59 -4.22 2.50
C LEU A 105 20.63 -3.94 3.58
N TYR A 106 20.28 -4.19 4.83
CA TYR A 106 21.19 -4.01 5.96
C TYR A 106 22.25 -5.11 5.99
N ARG A 107 23.51 -4.72 6.14
CA ARG A 107 24.66 -5.58 6.29
C ARG A 107 25.51 -5.13 7.47
N GLU A 108 26.39 -6.01 7.93
CA GLU A 108 27.32 -5.69 9.02
C GLU A 108 28.28 -4.55 8.67
N ASP A 109 28.55 -4.33 7.39
CA ASP A 109 29.50 -3.35 6.86
C ASP A 109 28.86 -2.09 6.25
N GLY A 110 27.52 -1.96 6.35
CA GLY A 110 26.77 -0.81 5.83
C GLY A 110 25.43 -1.17 5.22
N LEU A 111 24.91 -0.26 4.41
CA LEU A 111 23.64 -0.43 3.69
C LEU A 111 23.93 -0.75 2.24
N LEU A 112 23.72 -2.01 1.83
CA LEU A 112 23.89 -2.44 0.46
C LEU A 112 22.75 -1.89 -0.40
N ILE A 113 23.06 -1.14 -1.44
CA ILE A 113 22.08 -0.65 -2.42
C ILE A 113 21.63 -1.86 -3.26
N THR A 114 20.35 -2.21 -3.15
CA THR A 114 19.74 -3.28 -3.96
C THR A 114 19.08 -2.73 -5.22
N ASP A 115 18.62 -1.49 -5.16
CA ASP A 115 17.93 -0.86 -6.28
C ASP A 115 18.07 0.67 -6.21
N VAL A 116 18.03 1.32 -7.37
CA VAL A 116 18.10 2.79 -7.49
C VAL A 116 16.87 3.25 -8.27
N VAL A 117 16.14 4.21 -7.69
CA VAL A 117 14.95 4.79 -8.31
C VAL A 117 15.37 5.63 -9.52
N PRO A 118 14.87 5.35 -10.73
CA PRO A 118 15.22 6.10 -11.93
C PRO A 118 14.90 7.59 -11.78
N GLY A 119 15.85 8.44 -12.13
CA GLY A 119 15.73 9.89 -11.98
C GLY A 119 15.82 10.40 -10.54
N GLY A 120 15.99 9.52 -9.55
CA GLY A 120 16.18 9.89 -8.15
C GLY A 120 17.54 10.52 -7.87
N GLY A 121 17.73 11.07 -6.68
CA GLY A 121 19.00 11.73 -6.30
C GLY A 121 20.20 10.80 -6.40
N ALA A 122 20.05 9.54 -6.02
CA ALA A 122 21.10 8.52 -6.14
C ALA A 122 21.45 8.19 -7.60
N ASP A 123 20.44 8.07 -8.46
CA ASP A 123 20.63 7.84 -9.90
C ASP A 123 21.37 9.03 -10.55
N GLN A 124 20.93 10.26 -10.25
CA GLN A 124 21.59 11.49 -10.71
C GLN A 124 23.03 11.62 -10.22
N ALA A 125 23.33 11.09 -9.02
CA ALA A 125 24.68 11.06 -8.45
C ALA A 125 25.53 9.87 -8.94
N GLY A 126 24.97 8.98 -9.79
CA GLY A 126 25.65 7.85 -10.36
C GLY A 126 25.88 6.68 -9.40
N LEU A 127 25.05 6.55 -8.35
CA LEU A 127 25.03 5.38 -7.47
C LEU A 127 24.41 4.19 -8.22
N LYS A 128 24.85 2.99 -7.85
CA LYS A 128 24.42 1.74 -8.52
C LYS A 128 24.03 0.68 -7.50
N ALA A 129 23.16 -0.22 -7.89
CA ALA A 129 22.93 -1.46 -7.18
C ALA A 129 24.24 -2.25 -7.04
N GLY A 130 24.46 -2.90 -5.91
CA GLY A 130 25.69 -3.59 -5.54
C GLY A 130 26.72 -2.72 -4.81
N GLU A 131 26.57 -1.43 -4.75
CA GLU A 131 27.39 -0.55 -3.92
C GLU A 131 26.88 -0.51 -2.48
N THR A 132 27.76 -0.26 -1.53
CA THR A 132 27.41 -0.15 -0.10
C THR A 132 27.55 1.28 0.38
N LEU A 133 26.51 1.82 1.00
CA LEU A 133 26.57 3.08 1.73
C LEU A 133 27.24 2.80 3.07
N ALA A 134 28.48 3.25 3.25
CA ALA A 134 29.31 2.95 4.41
C ALA A 134 29.19 3.99 5.52
N ALA A 135 29.04 5.28 5.17
CA ALA A 135 28.95 6.36 6.14
C ALA A 135 28.20 7.59 5.60
N VAL A 136 27.71 8.44 6.51
CA VAL A 136 27.21 9.80 6.29
C VAL A 136 28.14 10.76 7.04
N GLY A 137 28.99 11.49 6.34
CA GLY A 137 30.07 12.24 6.96
C GLY A 137 30.94 11.33 7.84
N ASP A 138 31.09 11.68 9.13
CA ASP A 138 31.89 10.89 10.10
C ASP A 138 31.10 9.73 10.78
N LYS A 139 29.84 9.54 10.43
CA LYS A 139 28.97 8.52 11.05
C LYS A 139 28.86 7.30 10.15
N PHE A 140 29.30 6.17 10.64
CA PHE A 140 29.18 4.89 9.94
C PHE A 140 27.74 4.35 9.95
N LEU A 141 27.33 3.71 8.83
CA LEU A 141 26.00 3.15 8.62
C LEU A 141 25.97 1.64 8.90
N TYR A 142 26.51 1.22 10.04
CA TYR A 142 26.49 -0.17 10.47
C TYR A 142 26.00 -0.30 11.92
N GLY A 143 25.76 -1.55 12.36
CA GLY A 143 25.28 -1.84 13.70
C GLY A 143 23.80 -2.13 13.77
N GLU A 144 23.27 -2.32 14.99
CA GLU A 144 21.93 -2.85 15.21
C GLU A 144 20.81 -1.81 15.04
N ASP A 145 21.10 -0.50 15.13
CA ASP A 145 20.10 0.55 14.99
C ASP A 145 19.89 0.93 13.52
N GLN A 146 19.11 0.10 12.84
CA GLN A 146 18.78 0.29 11.43
C GLN A 146 17.97 1.57 11.17
N ALA A 147 17.05 1.92 12.07
CA ALA A 147 16.22 3.11 11.94
C ALA A 147 17.05 4.39 12.05
N ALA A 148 18.01 4.44 12.99
CA ALA A 148 18.94 5.56 13.11
C ALA A 148 19.82 5.70 11.86
N ASN A 149 20.30 4.59 11.28
CA ASN A 149 21.10 4.61 10.07
C ASN A 149 20.32 5.18 8.88
N VAL A 150 19.07 4.78 8.69
CA VAL A 150 18.21 5.32 7.63
C VAL A 150 17.91 6.80 7.87
N SER A 151 17.67 7.21 9.12
CA SER A 151 17.40 8.60 9.47
C SER A 151 18.55 9.55 9.14
N LEU A 152 19.81 9.07 9.14
CA LEU A 152 20.97 9.86 8.71
C LEU A 152 20.95 10.17 7.21
N ILE A 153 20.42 9.23 6.41
CA ILE A 153 20.31 9.38 4.96
C ILE A 153 19.10 10.21 4.58
N GLN A 154 17.98 10.00 5.27
CA GLN A 154 16.76 10.77 5.11
C GLN A 154 16.96 12.23 5.53
N GLY A 155 16.05 13.10 5.17
CA GLY A 155 16.05 14.51 5.55
C GLY A 155 15.16 15.34 4.64
N GLU A 156 15.17 16.64 4.86
CA GLU A 156 14.34 17.60 4.14
C GLU A 156 14.63 17.57 2.64
N SER A 157 13.56 17.53 1.84
CA SER A 157 13.64 17.58 0.37
C SER A 157 14.34 18.85 -0.10
N GLY A 158 15.20 18.73 -1.10
CA GLY A 158 16.04 19.82 -1.62
C GLY A 158 17.36 20.00 -0.89
N THR A 159 17.62 19.27 0.21
CA THR A 159 18.93 19.23 0.85
C THR A 159 19.86 18.19 0.22
N THR A 160 21.15 18.25 0.51
CA THR A 160 22.11 17.23 0.08
C THR A 160 22.70 16.48 1.27
N VAL A 161 23.09 15.22 1.02
CA VAL A 161 23.83 14.41 1.98
C VAL A 161 25.12 13.93 1.31
N THR A 162 26.24 14.02 2.03
CA THR A 162 27.51 13.43 1.60
C THR A 162 27.65 12.03 2.18
N LEU A 163 27.80 11.06 1.29
CA LEU A 163 27.86 9.63 1.59
C LEU A 163 29.27 9.11 1.25
N THR A 164 29.81 8.27 2.12
CA THR A 164 30.91 7.37 1.73
C THR A 164 30.31 6.13 1.13
N VAL A 165 30.65 5.89 -0.14
CA VAL A 165 30.13 4.78 -0.95
C VAL A 165 31.27 3.82 -1.26
N ARG A 166 31.07 2.53 -0.96
CA ARG A 166 32.02 1.45 -1.23
C ARG A 166 31.54 0.66 -2.43
N ALA A 167 32.37 0.54 -3.44
CA ALA A 167 32.13 -0.33 -4.59
C ALA A 167 32.41 -1.80 -4.27
N GLY A 168 31.96 -2.73 -5.12
CA GLY A 168 32.16 -4.17 -4.94
C GLY A 168 33.63 -4.63 -4.91
N ASP A 169 34.57 -3.83 -5.45
CA ASP A 169 36.01 -4.05 -5.39
C ASP A 169 36.67 -3.49 -4.11
N GLY A 170 35.88 -2.92 -3.21
CA GLY A 170 36.34 -2.34 -1.95
C GLY A 170 36.81 -0.88 -2.05
N THR A 171 36.82 -0.26 -3.21
CA THR A 171 37.17 1.16 -3.36
C THR A 171 36.08 2.04 -2.76
N GLU A 172 36.50 3.07 -2.00
CA GLU A 172 35.57 4.05 -1.42
C GLU A 172 35.69 5.39 -2.12
N ARG A 173 34.53 6.08 -2.22
CA ARG A 173 34.45 7.45 -2.72
C ARG A 173 33.41 8.23 -1.94
N GLU A 174 33.60 9.55 -1.85
CA GLU A 174 32.57 10.45 -1.36
C GLU A 174 31.64 10.88 -2.49
N VAL A 175 30.33 10.85 -2.25
CA VAL A 175 29.30 11.24 -3.20
C VAL A 175 28.29 12.15 -2.49
N SER A 176 28.06 13.33 -3.07
CA SER A 176 27.01 14.24 -2.60
C SER A 176 25.72 13.93 -3.35
N VAL A 177 24.67 13.60 -2.60
CA VAL A 177 23.39 13.10 -3.16
C VAL A 177 22.26 14.04 -2.74
N LEU A 178 21.42 14.44 -3.70
CA LEU A 178 20.24 15.27 -3.44
C LEU A 178 19.14 14.43 -2.77
N ARG A 179 18.58 14.95 -1.69
CA ARG A 179 17.35 14.41 -1.08
C ARG A 179 16.14 15.02 -1.77
N GLY A 180 15.13 14.18 -2.00
CA GLY A 180 13.89 14.61 -2.65
C GLY A 180 12.77 13.59 -2.47
N THR A 181 11.65 13.87 -3.12
CA THR A 181 10.56 12.91 -3.26
C THR A 181 10.53 12.46 -4.73
N TRP A 182 10.74 11.17 -4.96
CA TRP A 182 10.96 10.58 -6.28
C TRP A 182 9.83 9.63 -6.63
N TYR A 183 9.46 9.59 -7.90
CA TYR A 183 8.50 8.60 -8.40
C TYR A 183 9.20 7.24 -8.51
N ASP A 184 8.66 6.23 -7.81
CA ASP A 184 9.13 4.83 -7.87
C ASP A 184 8.15 4.05 -8.75
N PRO A 185 8.53 3.63 -9.95
CA PRO A 185 7.63 2.96 -10.87
C PRO A 185 6.99 1.70 -10.26
N PRO A 186 5.64 1.58 -10.26
CA PRO A 186 4.95 0.44 -9.67
C PRO A 186 5.05 -0.84 -10.51
N ILE A 187 5.63 -0.74 -11.70
CA ILE A 187 5.77 -1.84 -12.67
C ILE A 187 7.17 -1.87 -13.22
N ARG A 188 7.71 -3.08 -13.40
CA ARG A 188 8.86 -3.39 -14.27
C ARG A 188 8.46 -4.48 -15.23
N TYR A 189 8.96 -4.39 -16.44
CA TYR A 189 8.63 -5.38 -17.46
C TYR A 189 9.78 -5.62 -18.42
N SER A 190 9.81 -6.81 -19.00
CA SER A 190 10.76 -7.22 -20.01
C SER A 190 10.15 -8.25 -20.98
N LEU A 191 10.67 -8.32 -22.17
CA LEU A 191 10.39 -9.41 -23.08
C LEU A 191 11.44 -10.51 -22.83
N LEU A 192 10.98 -11.67 -22.35
CA LEU A 192 11.80 -12.85 -22.14
C LEU A 192 12.03 -13.61 -23.45
N GLU A 193 12.79 -14.72 -23.37
CA GLU A 193 12.93 -15.66 -24.49
C GLU A 193 11.54 -16.20 -24.89
N ASP A 194 11.44 -16.72 -26.11
CA ASP A 194 10.22 -17.25 -26.72
C ASP A 194 9.05 -16.26 -26.83
N ASN A 195 9.36 -14.94 -26.84
CA ASN A 195 8.39 -13.87 -26.92
C ASN A 195 7.36 -13.89 -25.78
N VAL A 196 7.78 -14.20 -24.58
CA VAL A 196 6.97 -14.12 -23.38
C VAL A 196 7.14 -12.75 -22.73
N GLY A 197 6.05 -11.99 -22.60
CA GLY A 197 6.04 -10.72 -21.87
C GLY A 197 6.00 -10.98 -20.36
N TYR A 198 6.98 -10.49 -19.61
CA TYR A 198 7.02 -10.53 -18.15
C TYR A 198 6.75 -9.15 -17.56
N ILE A 199 5.80 -9.07 -16.62
CA ILE A 199 5.42 -7.84 -15.95
C ILE A 199 5.39 -8.09 -14.44
N ARG A 200 6.32 -7.47 -13.69
CA ARG A 200 6.29 -7.46 -12.24
C ARG A 200 5.49 -6.25 -11.75
N ILE A 201 4.43 -6.51 -10.98
CA ILE A 201 3.51 -5.53 -10.41
C ILE A 201 3.81 -5.41 -8.92
N PHE A 202 4.41 -4.29 -8.47
CA PHE A 202 4.83 -4.13 -7.08
C PHE A 202 3.70 -3.75 -6.14
N ASN A 203 2.68 -3.06 -6.66
CA ASN A 203 1.51 -2.63 -5.91
C ASN A 203 0.37 -2.26 -6.87
N PHE A 204 -0.80 -1.95 -6.30
CA PHE A 204 -1.95 -1.39 -7.03
C PHE A 204 -2.20 0.07 -6.63
N ASN A 205 -1.15 0.85 -6.47
CA ASN A 205 -1.21 2.26 -6.12
C ASN A 205 -1.53 3.14 -7.34
N LYS A 206 -1.76 4.43 -7.11
CA LYS A 206 -2.21 5.39 -8.13
C LYS A 206 -1.32 5.41 -9.36
N GLY A 207 -1.94 5.27 -10.55
CA GLY A 207 -1.27 5.29 -11.85
C GLY A 207 -0.67 3.94 -12.26
N VAL A 208 -0.87 2.85 -11.50
CA VAL A 208 -0.39 1.53 -11.91
C VAL A 208 -1.16 1.03 -13.14
N ALA A 209 -2.44 1.34 -13.27
CA ALA A 209 -3.24 0.90 -14.42
C ALA A 209 -2.70 1.47 -15.74
N ASP A 210 -2.39 2.76 -15.78
CA ASP A 210 -1.79 3.40 -16.96
C ASP A 210 -0.41 2.80 -17.28
N ALA A 211 0.44 2.59 -16.27
CA ALA A 211 1.75 1.98 -16.44
C ALA A 211 1.65 0.52 -16.92
N PHE A 212 0.66 -0.21 -16.42
CA PHE A 212 0.37 -1.59 -16.80
C PHE A 212 -0.08 -1.69 -18.26
N GLN A 213 -1.05 -0.87 -18.66
CA GLN A 213 -1.52 -0.81 -20.04
C GLN A 213 -0.37 -0.49 -20.99
N ALA A 214 0.44 0.52 -20.68
CA ALA A 214 1.60 0.89 -21.49
C ALA A 214 2.63 -0.26 -21.60
N ALA A 215 2.85 -1.03 -20.51
CA ALA A 215 3.73 -2.18 -20.51
C ALA A 215 3.21 -3.32 -21.40
N VAL A 216 1.91 -3.63 -21.31
CA VAL A 216 1.27 -4.67 -22.15
C VAL A 216 1.29 -4.25 -23.62
N ASP A 217 1.00 -2.99 -23.94
CA ASP A 217 1.02 -2.45 -25.29
C ASP A 217 2.44 -2.53 -25.91
N ASP A 218 3.48 -2.13 -25.17
CA ASP A 218 4.88 -2.22 -25.62
C ASP A 218 5.30 -3.66 -25.87
N LEU A 219 5.02 -4.57 -24.90
CA LEU A 219 5.37 -5.99 -25.04
C LEU A 219 4.65 -6.63 -26.23
N THR A 220 3.37 -6.35 -26.42
CA THR A 220 2.58 -6.84 -27.55
C THR A 220 3.12 -6.30 -28.89
N ALA A 221 3.45 -5.02 -28.96
CA ALA A 221 4.06 -4.41 -30.13
C ALA A 221 5.45 -5.01 -30.45
N ARG A 222 6.19 -5.47 -29.44
CA ARG A 222 7.47 -6.18 -29.59
C ARG A 222 7.31 -7.67 -29.88
N GLY A 223 6.06 -8.16 -29.99
CA GLY A 223 5.76 -9.52 -30.42
C GLY A 223 5.54 -10.51 -29.29
N ALA A 224 5.22 -10.06 -28.07
CA ALA A 224 4.83 -10.97 -27.00
C ALA A 224 3.59 -11.79 -27.40
N GLY A 225 3.73 -13.11 -27.37
CA GLY A 225 2.67 -14.08 -27.65
C GLY A 225 1.96 -14.62 -26.41
N SER A 226 2.47 -14.31 -25.24
CA SER A 226 1.91 -14.67 -23.93
C SER A 226 2.43 -13.72 -22.84
N LEU A 227 1.78 -13.71 -21.68
CA LEU A 227 2.09 -12.79 -20.58
C LEU A 227 2.26 -13.53 -19.24
N ILE A 228 3.27 -13.13 -18.47
CA ILE A 228 3.47 -13.53 -17.07
C ILE A 228 3.28 -12.28 -16.21
N PHE A 229 2.36 -12.32 -15.26
CA PHE A 229 2.14 -11.27 -14.27
C PHE A 229 2.70 -11.73 -12.92
N ASP A 230 3.71 -11.05 -12.42
CA ASP A 230 4.35 -11.37 -11.15
C ASP A 230 3.82 -10.45 -10.04
N LEU A 231 3.06 -11.03 -9.12
CA LEU A 231 2.42 -10.38 -7.99
C LEU A 231 3.04 -10.82 -6.65
N ARG A 232 4.18 -11.50 -6.68
CA ARG A 232 4.89 -11.89 -5.46
C ARG A 232 5.34 -10.64 -4.70
N GLN A 233 5.20 -10.66 -3.38
CA GLN A 233 5.47 -9.54 -2.46
C GLN A 233 4.60 -8.29 -2.74
N ASN A 234 3.42 -8.47 -3.35
CA ASN A 234 2.49 -7.40 -3.65
C ASN A 234 1.35 -7.36 -2.61
N GLY A 235 1.29 -6.28 -1.82
CA GLY A 235 0.28 -6.06 -0.78
C GLY A 235 -1.07 -5.52 -1.29
N GLY A 236 -1.30 -5.46 -2.60
CA GLY A 236 -2.51 -4.88 -3.18
C GLY A 236 -2.42 -3.36 -3.33
N GLY A 237 -3.53 -2.66 -3.13
CA GLY A 237 -3.68 -1.22 -3.29
C GLY A 237 -5.12 -0.83 -3.64
N PHE A 238 -5.29 0.12 -4.55
CA PHE A 238 -6.59 0.67 -4.90
C PHE A 238 -7.39 -0.24 -5.82
N ILE A 239 -8.67 -0.41 -5.47
CA ILE A 239 -9.61 -1.22 -6.24
C ILE A 239 -9.91 -0.60 -7.61
N ASP A 240 -9.87 0.74 -7.71
CA ASP A 240 -10.11 1.46 -8.97
C ASP A 240 -9.00 1.18 -10.00
N GLU A 241 -7.76 1.07 -9.53
CA GLU A 241 -6.62 0.69 -10.37
C GLU A 241 -6.75 -0.77 -10.84
N LEU A 242 -7.07 -1.68 -9.92
CA LEU A 242 -7.37 -3.08 -10.26
C LEU A 242 -8.48 -3.19 -11.31
N THR A 243 -9.57 -2.42 -11.15
CA THR A 243 -10.70 -2.42 -12.08
C THR A 243 -10.27 -2.05 -13.49
N GLN A 244 -9.47 -0.99 -13.64
CA GLN A 244 -8.96 -0.54 -14.93
C GLN A 244 -8.05 -1.59 -15.58
N MET A 245 -7.16 -2.23 -14.79
CA MET A 245 -6.30 -3.30 -15.31
C MET A 245 -7.11 -4.52 -15.79
N LEU A 246 -8.12 -4.93 -15.02
CA LEU A 246 -8.98 -6.05 -15.38
C LEU A 246 -9.92 -5.71 -16.55
N ASP A 247 -10.44 -4.48 -16.62
CA ASP A 247 -11.23 -4.02 -17.78
C ASP A 247 -10.42 -4.07 -19.08
N TYR A 248 -9.14 -3.71 -19.01
CA TYR A 248 -8.23 -3.76 -20.16
C TYR A 248 -7.92 -5.19 -20.62
N LEU A 249 -7.80 -6.15 -19.69
CA LEU A 249 -7.42 -7.54 -19.99
C LEU A 249 -8.60 -8.44 -20.36
N LEU A 250 -9.76 -8.24 -19.73
CA LEU A 250 -10.84 -9.23 -19.72
C LEU A 250 -11.91 -8.96 -20.75
N PRO A 251 -12.50 -10.02 -21.34
CA PRO A 251 -13.72 -9.88 -22.12
C PRO A 251 -14.86 -9.37 -21.24
N LYS A 252 -15.90 -8.83 -21.89
CA LYS A 252 -17.07 -8.29 -21.21
C LYS A 252 -17.66 -9.26 -20.20
N GLY A 253 -17.76 -8.82 -18.96
CA GLY A 253 -18.30 -9.64 -17.86
C GLY A 253 -18.25 -8.93 -16.53
N VAL A 254 -18.70 -9.62 -15.48
CA VAL A 254 -18.56 -9.15 -14.10
C VAL A 254 -17.13 -9.41 -13.63
N VAL A 255 -16.44 -8.37 -13.21
CA VAL A 255 -15.04 -8.45 -12.78
C VAL A 255 -14.92 -8.79 -11.30
N PHE A 256 -15.69 -8.12 -10.45
CA PHE A 256 -15.81 -8.44 -9.04
C PHE A 256 -17.07 -7.81 -8.42
N LYS A 257 -17.38 -8.21 -7.19
CA LYS A 257 -18.51 -7.68 -6.42
C LYS A 257 -18.04 -7.20 -5.06
N GLN A 258 -18.67 -6.15 -4.57
CA GLN A 258 -18.43 -5.57 -3.25
C GLN A 258 -19.73 -5.52 -2.46
N SER A 259 -19.63 -5.68 -1.14
CA SER A 259 -20.78 -5.52 -0.23
C SER A 259 -20.33 -5.01 1.12
N THR A 260 -21.19 -4.19 1.76
CA THR A 260 -20.98 -3.67 3.11
C THR A 260 -21.96 -4.31 4.09
N SER A 261 -21.65 -4.24 5.39
CA SER A 261 -22.52 -4.77 6.45
C SER A 261 -23.86 -4.06 6.56
N TRP A 262 -23.97 -2.80 6.07
CA TRP A 262 -25.23 -2.03 6.07
C TRP A 262 -26.07 -2.22 4.77
N GLY A 263 -25.75 -3.26 3.94
CA GLY A 263 -26.57 -3.68 2.81
C GLY A 263 -26.29 -2.97 1.48
N TRP A 264 -25.25 -2.12 1.40
CA TRP A 264 -24.81 -1.62 0.12
C TRP A 264 -24.06 -2.72 -0.63
N SER A 265 -24.36 -2.85 -1.93
CA SER A 265 -23.67 -3.80 -2.82
C SER A 265 -23.42 -3.15 -4.16
N PHE A 266 -22.27 -3.49 -4.74
CA PHE A 266 -21.83 -2.96 -6.02
C PHE A 266 -21.09 -4.05 -6.79
N GLN A 267 -21.14 -3.99 -8.13
CA GLN A 267 -20.34 -4.85 -9.00
C GLN A 267 -19.64 -4.01 -10.06
N GLU A 268 -18.43 -4.41 -10.38
CA GLU A 268 -17.67 -3.88 -11.50
C GLU A 268 -17.78 -4.82 -12.70
N ASN A 269 -17.74 -4.22 -13.88
CA ASN A 269 -17.86 -4.94 -15.14
C ASN A 269 -16.77 -4.47 -16.10
N SER A 270 -16.20 -5.40 -16.87
CA SER A 270 -15.32 -5.11 -18.00
C SER A 270 -16.09 -4.76 -19.26
N GLY A 271 -15.43 -3.99 -20.16
CA GLY A 271 -15.91 -3.63 -21.48
C GLY A 271 -15.84 -4.75 -22.51
N GLU A 272 -15.82 -4.39 -23.80
CA GLU A 272 -15.80 -5.37 -24.89
C GLU A 272 -14.37 -5.64 -25.40
N SER A 273 -13.44 -4.71 -25.20
CA SER A 273 -12.04 -4.83 -25.60
C SER A 273 -11.29 -5.69 -24.58
N HIS A 274 -10.47 -6.62 -25.05
CA HIS A 274 -9.67 -7.49 -24.19
C HIS A 274 -8.38 -7.94 -24.88
N ILE A 275 -7.46 -8.48 -24.10
CA ILE A 275 -6.21 -9.07 -24.58
C ILE A 275 -6.38 -10.58 -24.68
N ASP A 276 -6.38 -11.11 -25.90
CA ASP A 276 -6.52 -12.55 -26.18
C ASP A 276 -5.14 -13.21 -26.27
N LEU A 277 -4.44 -13.28 -25.16
CA LEU A 277 -3.14 -13.93 -25.02
C LEU A 277 -3.18 -14.93 -23.84
N PRO A 278 -2.44 -16.04 -23.91
CA PRO A 278 -2.22 -16.89 -22.73
C PRO A 278 -1.58 -16.13 -21.59
N MET A 279 -2.08 -16.33 -20.36
CA MET A 279 -1.63 -15.62 -19.16
C MET A 279 -1.25 -16.59 -18.05
N VAL A 280 -0.18 -16.28 -17.34
CA VAL A 280 0.23 -16.94 -16.09
C VAL A 280 0.41 -15.87 -15.04
N CYS A 281 -0.02 -16.16 -13.80
CA CYS A 281 0.19 -15.28 -12.64
C CYS A 281 1.12 -15.96 -11.63
N LEU A 282 2.09 -15.20 -11.11
CA LEU A 282 2.96 -15.63 -10.03
C LEU A 282 2.52 -14.98 -8.73
N VAL A 283 2.36 -15.75 -7.67
CA VAL A 283 1.92 -15.31 -6.35
C VAL A 283 2.75 -15.94 -5.24
N ASP A 284 2.75 -15.34 -4.05
CA ASP A 284 3.37 -15.89 -2.85
C ASP A 284 2.49 -15.69 -1.61
N GLU A 285 2.96 -16.14 -0.44
CA GLU A 285 2.24 -16.03 0.83
C GLU A 285 2.02 -14.57 1.28
N THR A 286 2.77 -13.62 0.74
CA THR A 286 2.68 -12.19 1.03
C THR A 286 1.84 -11.42 0.00
N SER A 287 1.38 -12.09 -1.06
CA SER A 287 0.39 -11.54 -1.98
C SER A 287 -0.96 -11.43 -1.29
N TYR A 288 -1.56 -10.23 -1.24
CA TYR A 288 -2.89 -10.06 -0.64
C TYR A 288 -3.75 -8.98 -1.31
N SER A 289 -5.07 -9.00 -1.03
CA SER A 289 -6.01 -7.99 -1.52
C SER A 289 -6.13 -7.98 -3.05
N CYS A 290 -5.88 -6.84 -3.71
CA CYS A 290 -5.88 -6.72 -5.17
C CYS A 290 -4.94 -7.72 -5.84
N ALA A 291 -3.82 -8.06 -5.21
CA ALA A 291 -2.87 -9.05 -5.70
C ALA A 291 -3.39 -10.50 -5.63
N GLU A 292 -4.49 -10.76 -4.93
CA GLU A 292 -5.21 -12.03 -4.94
C GLU A 292 -6.40 -11.99 -5.90
N LEU A 293 -7.15 -10.87 -5.91
CA LEU A 293 -8.34 -10.73 -6.74
C LEU A 293 -7.99 -10.67 -8.23
N PHE A 294 -6.87 -10.04 -8.59
CA PHE A 294 -6.38 -9.95 -9.97
C PHE A 294 -6.17 -11.35 -10.59
N PRO A 295 -5.29 -12.24 -10.05
CA PRO A 295 -5.09 -13.57 -10.59
C PRO A 295 -6.32 -14.45 -10.47
N ALA A 296 -7.11 -14.35 -9.39
CA ALA A 296 -8.33 -15.11 -9.23
C ALA A 296 -9.34 -14.79 -10.34
N GLN A 297 -9.50 -13.51 -10.67
CA GLN A 297 -10.42 -13.08 -11.73
C GLN A 297 -9.92 -13.44 -13.13
N LEU A 298 -8.60 -13.35 -13.38
CA LEU A 298 -8.01 -13.83 -14.65
C LEU A 298 -8.20 -15.34 -14.83
N ARG A 299 -8.00 -16.13 -13.77
CA ARG A 299 -8.27 -17.58 -13.81
C ARG A 299 -9.74 -17.88 -14.12
N GLU A 300 -10.65 -17.15 -13.47
CA GLU A 300 -12.10 -17.33 -13.64
C GLU A 300 -12.56 -16.97 -15.07
N SER A 301 -12.05 -15.85 -15.62
CA SER A 301 -12.57 -15.26 -16.86
C SER A 301 -11.89 -15.78 -18.13
N VAL A 302 -10.56 -15.99 -18.08
CA VAL A 302 -9.75 -16.33 -19.27
C VAL A 302 -8.88 -17.57 -19.07
N GLY A 303 -9.00 -18.26 -17.92
CA GLY A 303 -8.27 -19.48 -17.64
C GLY A 303 -6.78 -19.27 -17.44
N ALA A 304 -6.38 -18.13 -16.90
CA ALA A 304 -4.99 -17.87 -16.49
C ALA A 304 -4.53 -18.94 -15.49
N TYR A 305 -3.27 -19.36 -15.61
CA TYR A 305 -2.68 -20.36 -14.74
C TYR A 305 -1.91 -19.68 -13.60
N ILE A 306 -2.05 -20.18 -12.38
CA ILE A 306 -1.46 -19.56 -11.21
C ILE A 306 -0.34 -20.45 -10.65
N ILE A 307 0.84 -19.88 -10.46
CA ILE A 307 2.04 -20.56 -9.97
C ILE A 307 2.57 -19.81 -8.75
N GLY A 308 3.13 -20.54 -7.80
CA GLY A 308 3.76 -19.99 -6.62
C GLY A 308 3.24 -20.58 -5.34
N GLU A 309 2.98 -19.77 -4.33
CA GLU A 309 2.54 -20.23 -3.02
C GLU A 309 1.12 -19.77 -2.72
N HIS A 310 0.52 -20.36 -1.68
CA HIS A 310 -0.80 -19.99 -1.20
C HIS A 310 -0.80 -18.56 -0.65
N THR A 311 -1.77 -17.74 -1.05
CA THR A 311 -1.80 -16.32 -0.70
C THR A 311 -2.41 -16.03 0.67
N THR A 312 -2.33 -14.78 1.14
CA THR A 312 -2.68 -14.37 2.51
C THR A 312 -4.16 -14.52 2.88
N GLY A 313 -5.10 -14.34 1.95
CA GLY A 313 -6.54 -14.42 2.23
C GLY A 313 -7.19 -13.14 2.74
N LYS A 314 -6.83 -11.98 2.18
CA LYS A 314 -7.50 -10.70 2.49
C LYS A 314 -8.72 -10.53 1.59
N GLY A 315 -9.93 -10.66 2.15
CA GLY A 315 -11.19 -10.49 1.43
C GLY A 315 -12.01 -9.26 1.86
N TYR A 316 -11.36 -8.30 2.50
CA TYR A 316 -11.98 -7.08 3.01
C TYR A 316 -11.38 -5.87 2.33
N PHE A 317 -12.22 -4.86 2.02
CA PHE A 317 -11.74 -3.56 1.59
C PHE A 317 -11.87 -2.54 2.72
N GLN A 318 -10.86 -1.67 2.83
CA GLN A 318 -10.80 -0.60 3.81
C GLN A 318 -11.17 0.72 3.15
N TYR A 319 -11.70 1.62 3.97
CA TYR A 319 -11.73 3.03 3.66
C TYR A 319 -10.82 3.78 4.63
N HIS A 320 -10.01 4.67 4.09
CA HIS A 320 -9.09 5.49 4.87
C HIS A 320 -9.76 6.81 5.24
N PHE A 321 -10.03 7.00 6.52
CA PHE A 321 -10.66 8.20 7.06
C PHE A 321 -9.57 9.14 7.60
N PRO A 322 -9.40 10.36 7.02
CA PRO A 322 -8.49 11.34 7.58
C PRO A 322 -9.01 11.80 8.95
N MET A 323 -8.13 11.85 9.94
CA MET A 323 -8.45 12.24 11.31
C MET A 323 -8.07 13.69 11.58
N PRO A 324 -8.78 14.41 12.47
CA PRO A 324 -8.53 15.84 12.74
C PRO A 324 -7.12 16.15 13.29
N ASN A 325 -6.44 15.17 13.88
CA ASN A 325 -5.07 15.30 14.40
C ASN A 325 -3.99 15.10 13.30
N GLY A 326 -4.40 14.90 12.04
CA GLY A 326 -3.51 14.64 10.91
C GLY A 326 -3.23 13.17 10.65
N GLY A 327 -3.64 12.28 11.56
CA GLY A 327 -3.56 10.84 11.38
C GLY A 327 -4.60 10.30 10.39
N GLY A 328 -4.62 8.98 10.24
CA GLY A 328 -5.56 8.26 9.38
C GLY A 328 -6.07 6.97 10.02
N LEU A 329 -7.37 6.71 9.91
CA LEU A 329 -7.99 5.47 10.34
C LEU A 329 -8.39 4.65 9.12
N GLY A 330 -7.68 3.55 8.88
CA GLY A 330 -8.05 2.54 7.88
C GLY A 330 -9.03 1.54 8.50
N LEU A 331 -10.28 1.57 8.07
CA LEU A 331 -11.34 0.73 8.62
C LEU A 331 -11.88 -0.24 7.57
N SER A 332 -11.92 -1.54 7.88
CA SER A 332 -12.58 -2.53 7.04
C SER A 332 -14.08 -2.29 7.02
N ILE A 333 -14.61 -1.83 5.90
CA ILE A 333 -16.01 -1.44 5.76
C ILE A 333 -16.84 -2.42 4.92
N GLY A 334 -16.21 -3.34 4.23
CA GLY A 334 -16.93 -4.31 3.41
C GLY A 334 -16.05 -5.45 2.91
N ARG A 335 -16.69 -6.32 2.11
CA ARG A 335 -16.08 -7.52 1.53
C ARG A 335 -16.17 -7.46 0.02
N TYR A 336 -15.21 -8.10 -0.64
CA TYR A 336 -15.24 -8.31 -2.07
C TYR A 336 -15.19 -9.82 -2.40
N THR A 337 -15.65 -10.15 -3.58
CA THR A 337 -15.59 -11.49 -4.17
C THR A 337 -15.25 -11.38 -5.65
N THR A 338 -14.82 -12.46 -6.26
CA THR A 338 -14.69 -12.54 -7.73
C THR A 338 -16.03 -12.30 -8.42
N GLY A 339 -16.05 -12.19 -9.75
CA GLY A 339 -17.26 -12.06 -10.56
C GLY A 339 -18.25 -13.19 -10.33
N ALA A 340 -17.80 -14.43 -10.19
CA ALA A 340 -18.63 -15.59 -9.84
C ALA A 340 -19.08 -15.59 -8.37
N GLY A 341 -18.55 -14.72 -7.53
CA GLY A 341 -18.93 -14.62 -6.12
C GLY A 341 -18.05 -15.45 -5.17
N VAL A 342 -16.86 -15.84 -5.59
CA VAL A 342 -15.90 -16.58 -4.74
C VAL A 342 -15.25 -15.60 -3.78
N SER A 343 -15.31 -15.89 -2.48
CA SER A 343 -14.64 -15.10 -1.43
C SER A 343 -13.26 -15.65 -1.15
N LEU A 344 -12.27 -14.76 -1.09
CA LEU A 344 -10.89 -15.09 -0.69
C LEU A 344 -10.64 -14.82 0.81
N ALA A 345 -11.63 -14.27 1.53
CA ALA A 345 -11.49 -13.86 2.92
C ALA A 345 -11.18 -15.05 3.85
N GLY A 346 -9.99 -15.05 4.45
CA GLY A 346 -9.53 -16.09 5.36
C GLY A 346 -9.18 -17.43 4.68
N VAL A 347 -9.29 -17.48 3.35
CA VAL A 347 -9.02 -18.70 2.56
C VAL A 347 -7.80 -18.51 1.67
N GLY A 348 -7.61 -17.32 1.09
CA GLY A 348 -6.56 -17.06 0.11
C GLY A 348 -6.83 -17.68 -1.26
N LEU A 349 -5.83 -17.61 -2.11
CA LEU A 349 -5.83 -18.16 -3.46
C LEU A 349 -4.84 -19.32 -3.53
N GLU A 350 -5.36 -20.52 -3.83
CA GLU A 350 -4.54 -21.68 -4.06
C GLU A 350 -3.94 -21.63 -5.46
N PRO A 351 -2.61 -21.77 -5.64
CA PRO A 351 -2.00 -21.87 -6.95
C PRO A 351 -2.33 -23.20 -7.64
N ASP A 352 -2.36 -23.18 -8.96
CA ASP A 352 -2.54 -24.43 -9.77
C ASP A 352 -1.25 -25.28 -9.74
N LYS A 353 -0.09 -24.65 -9.53
CA LYS A 353 1.20 -25.31 -9.34
C LYS A 353 1.96 -24.66 -8.20
N LEU A 354 2.20 -25.43 -7.14
CA LEU A 354 3.01 -24.98 -6.03
C LEU A 354 4.48 -24.93 -6.43
N VAL A 355 5.09 -23.75 -6.27
CA VAL A 355 6.52 -23.52 -6.49
C VAL A 355 6.99 -22.49 -5.46
N SER A 356 7.98 -22.85 -4.66
CA SER A 356 8.57 -21.96 -3.64
C SER A 356 10.00 -21.57 -4.00
N LEU A 357 10.42 -20.41 -3.57
CA LEU A 357 11.82 -20.00 -3.61
C LEU A 357 12.59 -20.65 -2.43
N THR A 358 13.87 -20.94 -2.63
CA THR A 358 14.76 -21.20 -1.49
C THR A 358 15.03 -19.90 -0.73
N GLU A 359 15.50 -19.97 0.51
CA GLU A 359 15.87 -18.77 1.30
C GLU A 359 16.86 -17.85 0.54
N GLU A 360 17.83 -18.44 -0.17
CA GLU A 360 18.78 -17.68 -0.98
C GLU A 360 18.10 -16.99 -2.17
N GLN A 361 17.23 -17.71 -2.87
CA GLN A 361 16.47 -17.15 -4.01
C GLN A 361 15.49 -16.06 -3.55
N ASP A 362 14.83 -16.23 -2.41
CA ASP A 362 13.93 -15.23 -1.85
C ASP A 362 14.70 -13.96 -1.45
N ALA A 363 15.88 -14.10 -0.85
CA ALA A 363 16.75 -12.96 -0.57
C ALA A 363 17.17 -12.20 -1.84
N LEU A 364 17.50 -12.93 -2.91
CA LEU A 364 17.82 -12.33 -4.22
C LEU A 364 16.57 -11.70 -4.86
N PHE A 365 15.41 -12.33 -4.76
CA PHE A 365 14.16 -11.81 -5.28
C PHE A 365 13.74 -10.51 -4.57
N THR A 366 13.84 -10.48 -3.25
CA THR A 366 13.59 -9.28 -2.43
C THR A 366 14.57 -8.16 -2.76
N ALA A 367 15.83 -8.49 -3.00
CA ALA A 367 16.85 -7.54 -3.47
C ALA A 367 16.67 -7.12 -4.93
N ARG A 368 15.74 -7.74 -5.68
CA ARG A 368 15.53 -7.56 -7.13
C ARG A 368 16.70 -8.02 -8.00
N TRP A 369 17.44 -9.02 -7.53
CA TRP A 369 18.64 -9.57 -8.19
C TRP A 369 18.46 -11.02 -8.66
N LEU A 370 17.31 -11.63 -8.41
CA LEU A 370 17.01 -12.96 -8.96
C LEU A 370 16.72 -12.82 -10.45
N GLU A 371 17.61 -13.36 -11.26
CA GLU A 371 17.44 -13.33 -12.71
C GLU A 371 16.36 -14.33 -13.16
N PRO A 372 15.64 -14.05 -14.26
CA PRO A 372 14.55 -14.91 -14.74
C PRO A 372 14.95 -16.37 -14.96
N GLU A 373 16.19 -16.61 -15.43
CA GLU A 373 16.73 -17.95 -15.69
C GLU A 373 16.98 -18.76 -14.40
N GLN A 374 17.11 -18.07 -13.26
CA GLN A 374 17.34 -18.67 -11.93
C GLN A 374 16.06 -18.75 -11.10
N ASP A 375 14.97 -18.14 -11.57
CA ASP A 375 13.70 -18.07 -10.85
C ASP A 375 12.83 -19.29 -11.19
N PRO A 376 12.62 -20.24 -10.24
CA PRO A 376 11.86 -21.45 -10.51
C PRO A 376 10.39 -21.19 -10.84
N CYS A 377 9.82 -20.06 -10.35
CA CYS A 377 8.44 -19.68 -10.66
C CYS A 377 8.34 -19.20 -12.12
N ILE A 378 9.28 -18.39 -12.58
CA ILE A 378 9.34 -17.94 -13.98
C ILE A 378 9.59 -19.13 -14.90
N GLN A 379 10.54 -20.01 -14.57
CA GLN A 379 10.82 -21.21 -15.38
C GLN A 379 9.57 -22.11 -15.47
N ALA A 380 8.86 -22.32 -14.35
CA ALA A 380 7.61 -23.09 -14.37
C ALA A 380 6.50 -22.42 -15.20
N ALA A 381 6.49 -21.09 -15.28
CA ALA A 381 5.55 -20.34 -16.12
C ALA A 381 5.90 -20.47 -17.61
N LEU A 382 7.17 -20.40 -17.98
CA LEU A 382 7.64 -20.64 -19.35
C LEU A 382 7.27 -22.04 -19.82
N ASP A 383 7.61 -23.11 -19.05
CA ASP A 383 7.22 -24.49 -19.32
C ASP A 383 5.70 -24.63 -19.56
N ARG A 384 4.90 -23.91 -18.77
CA ARG A 384 3.43 -23.97 -18.88
C ARG A 384 2.90 -23.32 -20.15
N LEU A 385 3.57 -22.25 -20.61
CA LEU A 385 3.19 -21.52 -21.82
C LEU A 385 3.61 -22.25 -23.09
N GLU A 386 4.75 -22.96 -23.10
CA GLU A 386 5.21 -23.78 -24.22
C GLU A 386 4.30 -25.00 -24.50
N THR A 387 3.64 -25.54 -23.47
CA THR A 387 2.80 -26.75 -23.60
C THR A 387 1.37 -26.46 -24.03
N ARG A 388 1.02 -25.24 -24.37
CA ARG A 388 -0.27 -24.83 -24.91
C ARG A 388 -0.23 -24.72 -26.42
#